data_4b399bf911b7f36eda15e316675ce7bc
#
_entry.id   4b399bf911b7f36eda15e316675ce7bc
#
_cell.length_a   1.000
_cell.length_b   1.000
_cell.length_c   1.000
_cell.angle_alpha   90.00
_cell.angle_beta   90.00
_cell.angle_gamma   90.00
#
_symmetry.space_group_name_H-M   'P 1'
#
loop_
_entity.id
_entity.type
_entity.pdbx_description
1 polymer ?
#
loop_
_entity_poly.entity_id
_entity_poly.type
_entity_poly.pdbx_seq_one_letter_code
_entity_poly.pdbx_strand_id
1 'polypeptide(L)'
;NLFDFSKNPIWLMRQAGRYIEDYNVIKKNFNSFFDMCRDVSAVTEITMMPIKKFNFDAGIIFSDILIILEALNINVEFVPSKGPVVHNNNYDNIFRSRDININYGKLENVYKSIKEVKNILQTHQKPLIGFSGAPWTIAAYLIEGTITKDLAVVKELAYKDKALMENYKDRYELD
;
A
#
# COMPACT_ATOMS: atom_id res chain seq x y z
N ASN A 1 10.38 1.85 26.28
CA ASN A 1 11.16 1.27 25.17
C ASN A 1 10.44 0.04 24.64
N LEU A 2 10.02 0.07 23.37
CA LEU A 2 9.37 -1.05 22.69
C LEU A 2 10.37 -2.14 22.26
N PHE A 3 11.66 -1.89 22.39
CA PHE A 3 12.72 -2.82 21.98
C PHE A 3 13.62 -3.18 23.15
N ASP A 4 13.87 -4.47 23.31
CA ASP A 4 14.97 -4.98 24.09
C ASP A 4 16.24 -4.94 23.23
N PHE A 5 17.06 -3.92 23.44
CA PHE A 5 18.32 -3.74 22.70
C PHE A 5 19.41 -4.78 23.04
N SER A 6 19.12 -5.73 23.92
CA SER A 6 20.03 -6.86 24.18
C SER A 6 20.05 -7.89 23.03
N LYS A 7 19.05 -7.81 22.12
CA LYS A 7 18.89 -8.71 20.95
C LYS A 7 18.71 -7.90 19.70
N ASN A 8 19.24 -8.38 18.58
CA ASN A 8 18.97 -7.81 17.27
C ASN A 8 17.52 -8.11 16.87
N PRO A 9 16.66 -7.10 16.65
CA PRO A 9 15.29 -7.34 16.24
C PRO A 9 15.23 -7.93 14.83
N ILE A 10 14.33 -8.90 14.63
CA ILE A 10 14.15 -9.57 13.35
C ILE A 10 12.74 -9.33 12.85
N TRP A 11 12.63 -8.79 11.66
CA TRP A 11 11.39 -8.69 10.90
C TRP A 11 11.69 -8.82 9.41
N LEU A 12 10.69 -9.17 8.60
CA LEU A 12 10.82 -9.31 7.15
C LEU A 12 9.88 -8.32 6.46
N MET A 13 10.36 -7.67 5.40
CA MET A 13 9.56 -6.72 4.61
C MET A 13 8.29 -7.40 4.03
N ARG A 14 8.37 -8.67 3.68
CA ARG A 14 7.24 -9.48 3.20
C ARG A 14 6.99 -10.61 4.18
N GLN A 15 6.27 -10.30 5.27
CA GLN A 15 5.98 -11.26 6.33
C GLN A 15 4.78 -12.12 6.03
N ALA A 16 3.69 -11.56 5.51
CA ALA A 16 2.48 -12.28 5.15
C ALA A 16 2.44 -12.57 3.65
N GLY A 17 1.85 -13.70 3.26
CA GLY A 17 1.70 -14.03 1.86
C GLY A 17 1.36 -15.49 1.60
N ARG A 18 1.37 -15.86 0.32
CA ARG A 18 0.92 -17.17 -0.19
C ARG A 18 1.66 -18.39 0.36
N TYR A 19 2.84 -18.20 0.96
CA TYR A 19 3.60 -19.26 1.60
C TYR A 19 3.02 -19.69 2.95
N ILE A 20 2.11 -18.89 3.51
CA ILE A 20 1.33 -19.25 4.71
C ILE A 20 0.00 -19.84 4.24
N GLU A 21 -0.29 -21.07 4.66
CA GLU A 21 -1.50 -21.79 4.24
C GLU A 21 -2.77 -21.05 4.66
N ASP A 22 -2.82 -20.56 5.91
CA ASP A 22 -3.96 -19.81 6.45
C ASP A 22 -4.26 -18.54 5.63
N TYR A 23 -3.23 -17.87 5.10
CA TYR A 23 -3.40 -16.75 4.18
C TYR A 23 -4.20 -17.14 2.94
N ASN A 24 -3.92 -18.32 2.38
CA ASN A 24 -4.63 -18.80 1.18
C ASN A 24 -6.08 -19.17 1.48
N VAL A 25 -6.38 -19.60 2.72
CA VAL A 25 -7.75 -19.85 3.18
C VAL A 25 -8.52 -18.53 3.24
N ILE A 26 -7.99 -17.50 3.90
CA ILE A 26 -8.64 -16.19 3.97
C ILE A 26 -8.86 -15.61 2.57
N LYS A 27 -7.82 -15.66 1.73
CA LYS A 27 -7.88 -15.09 0.38
C LYS A 27 -9.05 -15.64 -0.45
N LYS A 28 -9.43 -16.90 -0.28
CA LYS A 28 -10.54 -17.53 -1.03
C LYS A 28 -11.90 -16.90 -0.73
N ASN A 29 -12.04 -16.18 0.38
CA ASN A 29 -13.29 -15.54 0.80
C ASN A 29 -13.49 -14.17 0.14
N PHE A 30 -12.53 -13.69 -0.64
CA PHE A 30 -12.57 -12.35 -1.26
C PHE A 30 -12.51 -12.44 -2.78
N ASN A 31 -13.32 -11.62 -3.45
CA ASN A 31 -13.35 -11.54 -4.90
C ASN A 31 -12.14 -10.81 -5.48
N SER A 32 -11.61 -9.85 -4.75
CA SER A 32 -10.43 -9.09 -5.16
C SER A 32 -9.41 -8.93 -4.02
N PHE A 33 -8.19 -8.58 -4.40
CA PHE A 33 -7.15 -8.28 -3.43
C PHE A 33 -7.48 -7.03 -2.60
N PHE A 34 -8.09 -6.02 -3.22
CA PHE A 34 -8.49 -4.80 -2.51
C PHE A 34 -9.67 -5.02 -1.57
N ASP A 35 -10.61 -5.93 -1.90
CA ASP A 35 -11.67 -6.31 -0.95
C ASP A 35 -11.07 -6.86 0.34
N MET A 36 -10.04 -7.71 0.19
CA MET A 36 -9.31 -8.24 1.35
C MET A 36 -8.55 -7.14 2.11
N CYS A 37 -7.93 -6.18 1.41
CA CYS A 37 -7.24 -5.06 2.05
C CYS A 37 -8.19 -4.07 2.75
N ARG A 38 -9.48 -4.05 2.41
CA ARG A 38 -10.51 -3.23 3.05
C ARG A 38 -11.23 -3.93 4.19
N ASP A 39 -11.08 -5.23 4.32
CA ASP A 39 -11.68 -5.97 5.41
C ASP A 39 -10.80 -5.92 6.66
N VAL A 40 -11.28 -5.24 7.70
CA VAL A 40 -10.52 -5.02 8.93
C VAL A 40 -10.11 -6.32 9.62
N SER A 41 -11.00 -7.32 9.62
CA SER A 41 -10.74 -8.62 10.24
C SER A 41 -9.66 -9.38 9.47
N ALA A 42 -9.77 -9.44 8.14
CA ALA A 42 -8.79 -10.09 7.29
C ALA A 42 -7.41 -9.43 7.38
N VAL A 43 -7.34 -8.10 7.32
CA VAL A 43 -6.08 -7.36 7.47
C VAL A 43 -5.45 -7.65 8.82
N THR A 44 -6.24 -7.62 9.89
CA THR A 44 -5.76 -7.90 11.25
C THR A 44 -5.22 -9.32 11.36
N GLU A 45 -5.98 -10.30 10.92
CA GLU A 45 -5.58 -11.70 10.97
C GLU A 45 -4.32 -11.96 10.15
N ILE A 46 -4.28 -11.50 8.90
CA ILE A 46 -3.13 -11.68 8.01
C ILE A 46 -1.89 -11.00 8.57
N THR A 47 -2.01 -9.78 9.12
CA THR A 47 -0.89 -9.08 9.72
C THR A 47 -0.33 -9.84 10.92
N MET A 48 -1.19 -10.45 11.73
CA MET A 48 -0.78 -11.18 12.93
C MET A 48 -0.26 -12.60 12.66
N MET A 49 -0.55 -13.20 11.49
CA MET A 49 -0.08 -14.56 11.16
C MET A 49 1.43 -14.76 11.31
N PRO A 50 2.28 -13.91 10.70
CA PRO A 50 3.74 -14.08 10.83
C PRO A 50 4.22 -13.89 12.26
N ILE A 51 3.60 -12.99 13.01
CA ILE A 51 3.92 -12.75 14.43
C ILE A 51 3.65 -14.00 15.25
N LYS A 52 2.47 -14.61 15.06
CA LYS A 52 2.09 -15.83 15.77
C LYS A 52 2.95 -17.03 15.36
N LYS A 53 3.29 -17.13 14.07
CA LYS A 53 3.99 -18.30 13.51
C LYS A 53 5.49 -18.27 13.73
N PHE A 54 6.12 -17.11 13.60
CA PHE A 54 7.58 -16.95 13.58
C PHE A 54 8.11 -16.08 14.71
N ASN A 55 7.22 -15.49 15.51
CA ASN A 55 7.58 -14.60 16.61
C ASN A 55 8.48 -13.43 16.18
N PHE A 56 8.26 -12.84 15.00
CA PHE A 56 8.98 -11.64 14.57
C PHE A 56 8.81 -10.49 15.57
N ASP A 57 9.82 -9.63 15.64
CA ASP A 57 9.88 -8.51 16.60
C ASP A 57 9.07 -7.29 16.16
N ALA A 58 8.61 -7.24 14.93
CA ALA A 58 7.74 -6.20 14.40
C ALA A 58 6.69 -6.77 13.46
N GLY A 59 5.47 -6.23 13.49
CA GLY A 59 4.43 -6.49 12.50
C GLY A 59 4.48 -5.44 11.40
N ILE A 60 4.28 -5.84 10.15
CA ILE A 60 4.03 -4.91 9.05
C ILE A 60 2.56 -5.02 8.62
N ILE A 61 1.88 -3.88 8.53
CA ILE A 61 0.46 -3.87 8.17
C ILE A 61 0.24 -4.55 6.82
N PHE A 62 -0.74 -5.45 6.73
CA PHE A 62 -1.14 -6.01 5.45
C PHE A 62 -1.97 -4.98 4.67
N SER A 63 -1.47 -4.54 3.53
CA SER A 63 -2.11 -3.56 2.67
C SER A 63 -1.46 -3.59 1.28
N ASP A 64 -1.84 -2.65 0.41
CA ASP A 64 -1.20 -2.41 -0.89
C ASP A 64 -0.79 -0.95 -1.04
N ILE A 65 0.32 -0.71 -1.75
CA ILE A 65 0.83 0.65 -2.00
C ILE A 65 -0.12 1.50 -2.86
N LEU A 66 -0.99 0.85 -3.65
CA LEU A 66 -1.93 1.52 -4.55
C LEU A 66 -3.31 1.77 -3.92
N ILE A 67 -3.53 1.38 -2.66
CA ILE A 67 -4.83 1.58 -2.02
C ILE A 67 -5.21 3.06 -1.92
N ILE A 68 -4.22 3.96 -1.91
CA ILE A 68 -4.42 5.41 -1.96
C ILE A 68 -5.15 5.86 -3.23
N LEU A 69 -5.00 5.14 -4.33
CA LEU A 69 -5.64 5.46 -5.60
C LEU A 69 -7.17 5.35 -5.52
N GLU A 70 -7.69 4.51 -4.65
CA GLU A 70 -9.13 4.44 -4.40
C GLU A 70 -9.66 5.75 -3.81
N ALA A 71 -8.89 6.39 -2.93
CA ALA A 71 -9.26 7.71 -2.39
C ALA A 71 -9.28 8.80 -3.45
N LEU A 72 -8.55 8.62 -4.55
CA LEU A 72 -8.57 9.46 -5.74
C LEU A 72 -9.66 9.07 -6.74
N ASN A 73 -10.52 8.11 -6.40
CA ASN A 73 -11.55 7.54 -7.28
C ASN A 73 -10.98 6.87 -8.54
N ILE A 74 -9.75 6.36 -8.46
CA ILE A 74 -9.09 5.65 -9.55
C ILE A 74 -9.29 4.15 -9.34
N ASN A 75 -9.72 3.48 -10.40
CA ASN A 75 -9.92 2.04 -10.37
C ASN A 75 -8.60 1.31 -10.59
N VAL A 76 -8.32 0.34 -9.71
CA VAL A 76 -7.16 -0.56 -9.81
C VAL A 76 -7.67 -2.00 -9.83
N GLU A 77 -7.30 -2.73 -10.86
CA GLU A 77 -7.63 -4.14 -11.04
C GLU A 77 -6.39 -5.01 -10.90
N PHE A 78 -6.50 -6.12 -10.17
CA PHE A 78 -5.42 -7.11 -10.08
C PHE A 78 -5.62 -8.21 -11.12
N VAL A 79 -4.97 -8.05 -12.26
CA VAL A 79 -5.07 -9.02 -13.37
C VAL A 79 -4.09 -10.18 -13.12
N PRO A 80 -4.56 -11.44 -13.20
CA PRO A 80 -3.68 -12.61 -13.10
C PRO A 80 -2.52 -12.51 -14.11
N SER A 81 -1.32 -12.79 -13.65
CA SER A 81 -0.06 -12.76 -14.41
C SER A 81 0.47 -11.36 -14.83
N LYS A 82 -0.36 -10.29 -14.74
CA LYS A 82 0.08 -8.92 -15.01
C LYS A 82 0.34 -8.12 -13.73
N GLY A 83 -0.33 -8.47 -12.64
CA GLY A 83 -0.34 -7.66 -11.42
C GLY A 83 -1.37 -6.54 -11.47
N PRO A 84 -1.14 -5.42 -10.74
CA PRO A 84 -2.07 -4.30 -10.71
C PRO A 84 -2.09 -3.56 -12.05
N VAL A 85 -3.31 -3.26 -12.51
CA VAL A 85 -3.61 -2.43 -13.68
C VAL A 85 -4.42 -1.24 -13.20
N VAL A 86 -3.92 -0.05 -13.44
CA VAL A 86 -4.57 1.21 -13.08
C VAL A 86 -5.32 1.75 -14.28
N HIS A 87 -6.65 1.83 -14.15
CA HIS A 87 -7.51 2.37 -15.19
C HIS A 87 -7.66 3.89 -15.00
N ASN A 88 -6.70 4.63 -15.51
CA ASN A 88 -6.71 6.08 -15.42
C ASN A 88 -6.49 6.72 -16.80
N ASN A 89 -7.57 7.22 -17.38
CA ASN A 89 -7.53 7.94 -18.65
C ASN A 89 -7.28 9.44 -18.47
N ASN A 90 -7.04 9.90 -17.24
CA ASN A 90 -7.01 11.33 -16.91
C ASN A 90 -5.93 11.71 -15.87
N TYR A 91 -4.77 11.06 -15.93
CA TYR A 91 -3.66 11.37 -15.02
C TYR A 91 -3.24 12.86 -15.15
N ASP A 92 -3.36 13.43 -16.33
CA ASP A 92 -3.00 14.81 -16.61
C ASP A 92 -3.76 15.80 -15.70
N ASN A 93 -5.05 15.57 -15.50
CA ASN A 93 -5.84 16.37 -14.57
C ASN A 93 -5.40 16.19 -13.10
N ILE A 94 -5.02 14.97 -12.72
CA ILE A 94 -4.53 14.70 -11.36
C ILE A 94 -3.22 15.46 -11.12
N PHE A 95 -2.33 15.49 -12.11
CA PHE A 95 -1.05 16.17 -11.97
C PHE A 95 -1.13 17.69 -12.14
N ARG A 96 -2.07 18.20 -12.94
CA ARG A 96 -2.20 19.65 -13.20
C ARG A 96 -3.19 20.36 -12.27
N SER A 97 -4.18 19.65 -11.73
CA SER A 97 -5.15 20.25 -10.81
C SER A 97 -4.48 20.62 -9.48
N ARG A 98 -4.68 21.84 -9.00
CA ARG A 98 -4.27 22.25 -7.65
C ARG A 98 -5.17 21.67 -6.55
N ASP A 99 -6.41 21.35 -6.90
CA ASP A 99 -7.41 20.82 -5.97
C ASP A 99 -7.70 19.36 -6.32
N ILE A 100 -7.01 18.45 -5.64
CA ILE A 100 -7.32 17.01 -5.74
C ILE A 100 -8.38 16.70 -4.69
N ASN A 101 -9.54 16.25 -5.15
CA ASN A 101 -10.58 15.79 -4.24
C ASN A 101 -10.24 14.39 -3.74
N ILE A 102 -9.74 14.30 -2.52
CA ILE A 102 -9.40 13.04 -1.85
C ILE A 102 -10.59 12.58 -1.03
N ASN A 103 -11.16 11.44 -1.39
CA ASN A 103 -12.22 10.81 -0.61
C ASN A 103 -11.62 9.95 0.51
N TYR A 104 -11.29 10.58 1.64
CA TYR A 104 -10.74 9.89 2.81
C TYR A 104 -11.66 8.81 3.38
N GLY A 105 -12.97 8.89 3.14
CA GLY A 105 -13.93 7.86 3.57
C GLY A 105 -13.62 6.49 2.99
N LYS A 106 -13.01 6.42 1.80
CA LYS A 106 -12.57 5.15 1.20
C LYS A 106 -11.40 4.50 1.92
N LEU A 107 -10.66 5.25 2.74
CA LEU A 107 -9.54 4.76 3.54
C LEU A 107 -9.94 4.46 4.99
N GLU A 108 -11.21 4.66 5.36
CA GLU A 108 -11.65 4.49 6.75
C GLU A 108 -11.32 3.10 7.32
N ASN A 109 -11.54 2.05 6.54
CA ASN A 109 -11.24 0.68 6.97
C ASN A 109 -9.72 0.42 7.07
N VAL A 110 -8.90 1.09 6.27
CA VAL A 110 -7.43 1.05 6.41
C VAL A 110 -7.03 1.63 7.76
N TYR A 111 -7.59 2.79 8.14
CA TYR A 111 -7.32 3.40 9.44
C TYR A 111 -7.81 2.55 10.61
N LYS A 112 -9.00 1.93 10.48
CA LYS A 112 -9.53 0.99 11.47
C LYS A 112 -8.60 -0.22 11.65
N SER A 113 -8.14 -0.80 10.55
CA SER A 113 -7.20 -1.94 10.57
C SER A 113 -5.88 -1.57 11.26
N ILE A 114 -5.30 -0.42 10.92
CA ILE A 114 -4.08 0.07 11.57
C ILE A 114 -4.27 0.22 13.08
N LYS A 115 -5.39 0.82 13.50
CA LYS A 115 -5.70 1.01 14.92
C LYS A 115 -5.85 -0.31 15.65
N GLU A 116 -6.58 -1.26 15.06
CA GLU A 116 -6.81 -2.58 15.65
C GLU A 116 -5.51 -3.39 15.77
N VAL A 117 -4.76 -3.52 14.68
CA VAL A 117 -3.46 -4.22 14.68
C VAL A 117 -2.49 -3.58 15.66
N LYS A 118 -2.42 -2.24 15.70
CA LYS A 118 -1.57 -1.52 16.66
C LYS A 118 -1.91 -1.91 18.10
N ASN A 119 -3.20 -1.92 18.45
CA ASN A 119 -3.64 -2.28 19.79
C ASN A 119 -3.22 -3.72 20.16
N ILE A 120 -3.40 -4.68 19.23
CA ILE A 120 -3.00 -6.07 19.47
C ILE A 120 -1.48 -6.18 19.62
N LEU A 121 -0.70 -5.56 18.71
CA LEU A 121 0.76 -5.62 18.78
C LEU A 121 1.32 -4.96 20.06
N GLN A 122 0.67 -3.92 20.58
CA GLN A 122 1.04 -3.30 21.85
C GLN A 122 0.94 -4.29 23.03
N THR A 123 -0.06 -5.18 23.05
CA THR A 123 -0.15 -6.22 24.09
C THR A 123 1.00 -7.23 24.00
N HIS A 124 1.58 -7.40 22.83
CA HIS A 124 2.76 -8.24 22.57
C HIS A 124 4.08 -7.47 22.69
N GLN A 125 4.05 -6.19 23.06
CA GLN A 125 5.22 -5.29 23.10
C GLN A 125 5.98 -5.22 21.76
N LYS A 126 5.26 -5.30 20.64
CA LYS A 126 5.82 -5.27 19.29
C LYS A 126 5.35 -4.03 18.54
N PRO A 127 6.23 -3.35 17.78
CA PRO A 127 5.85 -2.21 16.95
C PRO A 127 5.09 -2.66 15.71
N LEU A 128 4.25 -1.74 15.20
CA LEU A 128 3.64 -1.84 13.89
C LEU A 128 4.42 -0.98 12.90
N ILE A 129 4.80 -1.56 11.78
CA ILE A 129 5.41 -0.88 10.64
C ILE A 129 4.30 -0.60 9.62
N GLY A 130 4.10 0.67 9.28
CA GLY A 130 3.29 1.12 8.15
C GLY A 130 4.13 1.27 6.89
N PHE A 131 3.47 1.36 5.76
CA PHE A 131 4.10 1.69 4.48
C PHE A 131 3.09 2.38 3.55
N SER A 132 3.61 3.05 2.54
CA SER A 132 2.81 3.66 1.48
C SER A 132 3.57 3.58 0.16
N GLY A 133 2.86 3.81 -0.95
CA GLY A 133 3.52 3.97 -2.24
C GLY A 133 4.37 5.25 -2.27
N ALA A 134 5.62 5.13 -2.68
CA ALA A 134 6.43 6.32 -2.92
C ALA A 134 5.81 7.16 -4.04
N PRO A 135 5.91 8.50 -3.98
CA PRO A 135 5.33 9.39 -4.99
C PRO A 135 5.66 8.98 -6.42
N TRP A 136 6.92 8.73 -6.73
CA TRP A 136 7.33 8.27 -8.05
C TRP A 136 6.68 6.95 -8.48
N THR A 137 6.53 6.00 -7.55
CA THR A 137 5.89 4.71 -7.83
C THR A 137 4.41 4.91 -8.17
N ILE A 138 3.71 5.74 -7.41
CA ILE A 138 2.29 6.05 -7.66
C ILE A 138 2.14 6.78 -9.00
N ALA A 139 3.01 7.75 -9.31
CA ALA A 139 3.01 8.44 -10.59
C ALA A 139 3.24 7.47 -11.76
N ALA A 140 4.18 6.55 -11.62
CA ALA A 140 4.46 5.55 -12.64
C ALA A 140 3.23 4.68 -12.94
N TYR A 141 2.53 4.19 -11.91
CA TYR A 141 1.29 3.44 -12.10
C TYR A 141 0.18 4.27 -12.75
N LEU A 142 0.04 5.55 -12.37
CA LEU A 142 -0.97 6.44 -12.93
C LEU A 142 -0.73 6.73 -14.41
N ILE A 143 0.52 6.88 -14.81
CA ILE A 143 0.89 7.26 -16.19
C ILE A 143 0.97 6.02 -17.10
N GLU A 144 1.61 4.95 -16.63
CA GLU A 144 1.83 3.74 -17.42
C GLU A 144 0.61 2.78 -17.40
N GLY A 145 -0.30 2.95 -16.44
CA GLY A 145 -1.42 2.01 -16.21
C GLY A 145 -1.01 0.69 -15.56
N THR A 146 0.24 0.28 -15.74
CA THR A 146 0.88 -0.88 -15.08
C THR A 146 2.37 -0.64 -14.99
N ILE A 147 3.08 -1.34 -14.12
CA ILE A 147 4.55 -1.19 -14.08
C ILE A 147 5.19 -1.94 -15.24
N THR A 148 5.83 -1.18 -16.11
CA THR A 148 6.71 -1.69 -17.16
C THR A 148 8.13 -1.81 -16.64
N LYS A 149 8.95 -2.68 -17.27
CA LYS A 149 10.34 -2.90 -16.84
C LYS A 149 11.17 -1.62 -16.93
N ASP A 150 10.93 -0.83 -17.95
CA ASP A 150 11.79 0.33 -18.29
C ASP A 150 11.19 1.66 -17.82
N LEU A 151 9.93 1.68 -17.40
CA LEU A 151 9.19 2.90 -17.03
C LEU A 151 9.35 4.01 -18.11
N ALA A 152 9.25 3.62 -19.39
CA ALA A 152 9.60 4.47 -20.50
C ALA A 152 8.70 5.69 -20.63
N VAL A 153 7.38 5.50 -20.51
CA VAL A 153 6.38 6.56 -20.68
C VAL A 153 6.50 7.62 -19.57
N VAL A 154 6.59 7.19 -18.32
CA VAL A 154 6.71 8.12 -17.19
C VAL A 154 8.05 8.86 -17.21
N LYS A 155 9.14 8.21 -17.61
CA LYS A 155 10.46 8.87 -17.78
C LYS A 155 10.42 9.88 -18.91
N GLU A 156 9.87 9.50 -20.06
CA GLU A 156 9.75 10.41 -21.21
C GLU A 156 8.93 11.66 -20.82
N LEU A 157 7.81 11.47 -20.13
CA LEU A 157 7.00 12.57 -19.64
C LEU A 157 7.76 13.46 -18.66
N ALA A 158 8.51 12.87 -17.74
CA ALA A 158 9.33 13.60 -16.77
C ALA A 158 10.41 14.47 -17.43
N TYR A 159 10.96 14.04 -18.56
CA TYR A 159 11.94 14.82 -19.32
C TYR A 159 11.30 15.89 -20.20
N LYS A 160 10.13 15.61 -20.79
CA LYS A 160 9.45 16.53 -21.73
C LYS A 160 8.66 17.62 -21.00
N ASP A 161 8.01 17.30 -19.89
CA ASP A 161 7.15 18.21 -19.13
C ASP A 161 7.65 18.39 -17.69
N LYS A 162 8.70 19.18 -17.56
CA LYS A 162 9.30 19.49 -16.25
C LYS A 162 8.30 20.18 -15.31
N ALA A 163 7.44 21.05 -15.85
CA ALA A 163 6.45 21.77 -15.03
C ALA A 163 5.42 20.82 -14.42
N LEU A 164 5.02 19.78 -15.16
CA LEU A 164 4.15 18.73 -14.63
C LEU A 164 4.81 17.99 -13.45
N MET A 165 6.09 17.69 -13.59
CA MET A 165 6.85 16.95 -12.57
C MET A 165 7.19 17.83 -11.34
N GLU A 166 7.44 19.12 -11.55
CA GLU A 166 7.60 20.06 -10.44
C GLU A 166 6.31 20.22 -9.65
N ASN A 167 5.18 20.42 -10.31
CA ASN A 167 3.87 20.44 -9.65
C ASN A 167 3.59 19.15 -8.85
N TYR A 168 4.11 18.02 -9.31
CA TYR A 168 4.00 16.75 -8.61
C TYR A 168 4.90 16.69 -7.37
N LYS A 169 6.15 17.16 -7.47
CA LYS A 169 7.09 17.24 -6.34
C LYS A 169 6.57 18.14 -5.22
N ASP A 170 6.15 19.37 -5.55
CA ASP A 170 5.68 20.36 -4.59
C ASP A 170 4.49 19.87 -3.74
N ARG A 171 3.76 18.86 -4.22
CA ARG A 171 2.62 18.28 -3.49
C ARG A 171 3.01 17.18 -2.50
N TYR A 172 4.18 16.59 -2.68
CA TYR A 172 4.65 15.46 -1.89
C TYR A 172 5.91 15.78 -1.10
N GLU A 173 6.46 16.99 -1.23
CA GLU A 173 7.39 17.55 -0.25
C GLU A 173 6.57 17.94 0.97
N LEU A 174 6.39 16.96 1.83
CA LEU A 174 5.98 17.20 3.19
C LEU A 174 7.18 17.79 3.91
N ASP A 175 7.05 19.06 4.34
CA ASP A 175 7.97 19.69 5.30
C ASP A 175 8.18 18.82 6.55
#